data_67038232690adc102dafb374938eeb7d
#
_entry.id   67038232690adc102dafb374938eeb7d
#
_cell.length_a   1.000
_cell.length_b   1.000
_cell.length_c   1.000
_cell.angle_alpha   90.00
_cell.angle_beta   90.00
_cell.angle_gamma   90.00
#
_symmetry.space_group_name_H-M   'P 1'
#
loop_
_entity.id
_entity.type
_entity.pdbx_description
1 polymer ?
#
loop_
_entity_poly.entity_id
_entity_poly.type
_entity_poly.pdbx_seq_one_letter_code
_entity_poly.pdbx_strand_id
1 'polypeptide(L)'
;MPFEAAELIASVGGSQGQEIDKFQRFNIARDKSVKTAVPILKAAYAAYECRLVDDRDYGDHRLLVGEVEVVHWLKDAFTPEGILDLAKVSPALYLGNELYLTASRDSVRRLDREVYGKR
;
A
#
# COMPACT_ATOMS: atom_id res chain seq x y z
N MET A 1 0.19 -2.39 -2.55
CA MET A 1 0.38 -3.86 -2.75
C MET A 1 -0.14 -4.24 -4.12
N PRO A 2 0.48 -5.18 -4.84
CA PRO A 2 -0.03 -5.70 -6.11
C PRO A 2 -1.30 -6.55 -5.91
N PHE A 3 -2.09 -6.71 -6.96
CA PHE A 3 -3.37 -7.44 -6.91
C PHE A 3 -3.20 -8.93 -6.59
N GLU A 4 -2.10 -9.53 -7.02
CA GLU A 4 -1.73 -10.90 -6.70
C GLU A 4 -1.57 -11.15 -5.19
N ALA A 5 -1.40 -10.08 -4.41
CA ALA A 5 -1.34 -10.16 -2.95
C ALA A 5 -2.71 -10.00 -2.26
N ALA A 6 -3.83 -9.97 -2.99
CA ALA A 6 -5.17 -9.76 -2.42
C ALA A 6 -5.53 -10.80 -1.34
N GLU A 7 -5.22 -12.08 -1.57
CA GLU A 7 -5.44 -13.14 -0.55
C GLU A 7 -4.61 -12.90 0.71
N LEU A 8 -3.36 -12.47 0.56
CA LEU A 8 -2.51 -12.13 1.69
C LEU A 8 -3.06 -10.93 2.47
N ILE A 9 -3.52 -9.89 1.76
CA ILE A 9 -4.13 -8.70 2.37
C ILE A 9 -5.36 -9.10 3.19
N ALA A 10 -6.26 -9.91 2.61
CA ALA A 10 -7.47 -10.42 3.28
C ALA A 10 -7.12 -11.26 4.52
N SER A 11 -6.17 -12.19 4.39
CA SER A 11 -5.75 -13.08 5.48
C SER A 11 -5.14 -12.31 6.65
N VAL A 12 -4.30 -11.32 6.37
CA VAL A 12 -3.68 -10.46 7.40
C VAL A 12 -4.72 -9.55 8.04
N GLY A 13 -5.65 -8.98 7.25
CA GLY A 13 -6.73 -8.12 7.74
C GLY A 13 -7.75 -8.86 8.60
N GLY A 14 -8.09 -10.11 8.24
CA GLY A 14 -9.00 -10.96 9.00
C GLY A 14 -8.41 -11.63 10.25
N SER A 15 -7.14 -11.36 10.57
CA SER A 15 -6.44 -12.01 11.69
C SER A 15 -6.04 -10.99 12.76
N GLN A 16 -6.13 -11.39 14.04
CA GLN A 16 -5.73 -10.54 15.16
C GLN A 16 -4.23 -10.72 15.50
N GLY A 17 -3.46 -9.63 15.45
CA GLY A 17 -2.02 -9.67 15.68
C GLY A 17 -1.59 -9.97 17.12
N GLN A 18 -2.53 -9.88 18.08
CA GLN A 18 -2.27 -10.27 19.48
C GLN A 18 -2.28 -11.80 19.66
N GLU A 19 -2.96 -12.53 18.78
CA GLU A 19 -3.15 -13.98 18.88
C GLU A 19 -2.13 -14.78 18.05
N ILE A 20 -1.64 -14.19 16.97
CA ILE A 20 -0.75 -14.87 16.03
C ILE A 20 0.40 -13.98 15.55
N ASP A 21 1.57 -14.57 15.33
CA ASP A 21 2.63 -13.95 14.50
C ASP A 21 2.24 -14.07 13.02
N LYS A 22 1.71 -12.98 12.45
CA LYS A 22 1.26 -12.93 11.06
C LYS A 22 2.38 -13.20 10.06
N PHE A 23 3.62 -12.80 10.35
CA PHE A 23 4.75 -13.05 9.46
C PHE A 23 5.06 -14.53 9.33
N GLN A 24 5.04 -15.26 10.44
CA GLN A 24 5.23 -16.71 10.43
C GLN A 24 4.01 -17.43 9.84
N ARG A 25 2.80 -17.06 10.30
CA ARG A 25 1.56 -17.73 9.90
C ARG A 25 1.32 -17.69 8.39
N PHE A 26 1.59 -16.55 7.74
CA PHE A 26 1.35 -16.35 6.31
C PHE A 26 2.63 -16.34 5.48
N ASN A 27 3.76 -16.77 6.05
CA ASN A 27 5.06 -16.83 5.38
C ASN A 27 5.41 -15.52 4.65
N ILE A 28 5.24 -14.37 5.34
CA ILE A 28 5.42 -13.06 4.75
C ILE A 28 6.91 -12.71 4.67
N ALA A 29 7.43 -12.63 3.46
CA ALA A 29 8.79 -12.19 3.21
C ALA A 29 8.94 -10.68 3.48
N ARG A 30 10.02 -10.32 4.19
CA ARG A 30 10.28 -8.95 4.63
C ARG A 30 11.73 -8.56 4.46
N ASP A 31 11.96 -7.26 4.25
CA ASP A 31 13.25 -6.61 4.30
C ASP A 31 13.37 -5.74 5.56
N LYS A 32 14.60 -5.33 5.86
CA LYS A 32 14.87 -4.39 6.93
C LYS A 32 14.47 -2.98 6.49
N SER A 33 13.91 -2.21 7.41
CA SER A 33 13.74 -0.77 7.28
C SER A 33 15.08 -0.04 7.27
N VAL A 34 15.08 1.16 6.73
CA VAL A 34 16.26 2.06 6.70
C VAL A 34 16.32 2.92 7.96
N LYS A 35 15.20 3.42 8.42
CA LYS A 35 15.15 4.42 9.50
C LYS A 35 14.29 3.99 10.70
N THR A 36 13.22 3.28 10.45
CA THR A 36 12.32 2.80 11.50
C THR A 36 12.64 1.35 11.89
N ALA A 37 11.96 0.80 12.91
CA ALA A 37 12.06 -0.61 13.28
C ALA A 37 10.98 -1.49 12.60
N VAL A 38 10.13 -0.90 11.76
CA VAL A 38 9.01 -1.59 11.10
C VAL A 38 9.50 -2.26 9.81
N PRO A 39 9.31 -3.58 9.62
CA PRO A 39 9.81 -4.27 8.44
C PRO A 39 9.06 -3.86 7.17
N ILE A 40 9.76 -3.89 6.03
CA ILE A 40 9.21 -3.63 4.71
C ILE A 40 8.75 -4.95 4.09
N LEU A 41 7.53 -5.01 3.56
CA LEU A 41 7.01 -6.20 2.90
C LEU A 41 7.63 -6.35 1.50
N LYS A 42 8.29 -7.48 1.22
CA LYS A 42 8.89 -7.74 -0.10
C LYS A 42 7.89 -7.77 -1.25
N ALA A 43 6.65 -8.14 -0.98
CA ALA A 43 5.58 -8.15 -1.97
C ALA A 43 5.07 -6.73 -2.33
N ALA A 44 5.45 -5.68 -1.60
CA ALA A 44 4.99 -4.32 -1.87
C ALA A 44 5.79 -3.69 -3.02
N TYR A 45 5.10 -3.12 -4.02
CA TYR A 45 5.76 -2.31 -5.05
C TYR A 45 6.15 -0.91 -4.54
N ALA A 46 5.52 -0.45 -3.46
CA ALA A 46 5.91 0.76 -2.72
C ALA A 46 5.54 0.62 -1.24
N ALA A 47 6.34 1.22 -0.36
CA ALA A 47 6.12 1.28 1.07
C ALA A 47 6.66 2.59 1.64
N TYR A 48 6.04 3.05 2.73
CA TYR A 48 6.48 4.21 3.48
C TYR A 48 6.96 3.78 4.86
N GLU A 49 8.13 4.25 5.26
CA GLU A 49 8.50 4.26 6.68
C GLU A 49 8.00 5.56 7.30
N CYS A 50 7.16 5.41 8.30
CA CYS A 50 6.53 6.56 8.94
C CYS A 50 6.86 6.62 10.43
N ARG A 51 7.02 7.83 10.94
CA ARG A 51 7.02 8.14 12.36
C ARG A 51 5.61 8.57 12.76
N LEU A 52 5.07 7.93 13.80
CA LEU A 52 3.75 8.30 14.33
C LEU A 52 3.79 9.72 14.90
N VAL A 53 2.90 10.60 14.47
CA VAL A 53 2.80 12.00 14.92
C VAL A 53 1.48 12.31 15.60
N ASP A 54 0.40 11.57 15.30
CA ASP A 54 -0.88 11.70 15.98
C ASP A 54 -1.58 10.34 16.05
N ASP A 55 -2.33 10.10 17.14
CA ASP A 55 -3.05 8.86 17.43
C ASP A 55 -4.31 9.20 18.21
N ARG A 56 -5.49 9.03 17.61
CA ARG A 56 -6.78 9.42 18.18
C ARG A 56 -7.83 8.33 18.01
N ASP A 57 -8.63 8.16 19.05
CA ASP A 57 -9.79 7.27 19.03
C ASP A 57 -11.00 7.97 18.42
N TYR A 58 -11.69 7.25 17.53
CA TYR A 58 -12.96 7.64 16.91
C TYR A 58 -13.95 6.47 16.96
N GLY A 59 -14.67 6.36 18.09
CA GLY A 59 -15.59 5.25 18.32
C GLY A 59 -14.85 3.92 18.48
N ASP A 60 -15.09 2.99 17.59
CA ASP A 60 -14.45 1.67 17.53
C ASP A 60 -13.19 1.62 16.64
N HIS A 61 -12.76 2.78 16.10
CA HIS A 61 -11.59 2.93 15.25
C HIS A 61 -10.56 3.89 15.84
N ARG A 62 -9.30 3.73 15.42
CA ARG A 62 -8.22 4.68 15.72
C ARG A 62 -7.71 5.30 14.42
N LEU A 63 -7.55 6.62 14.43
CA LEU A 63 -6.88 7.36 13.37
C LEU A 63 -5.41 7.53 13.74
N LEU A 64 -4.52 6.95 12.94
CA LEU A 64 -3.08 7.09 13.07
C LEU A 64 -2.57 8.02 11.97
N VAL A 65 -1.84 9.06 12.33
CA VAL A 65 -1.19 9.97 11.40
C VAL A 65 0.32 9.76 11.47
N GLY A 66 0.92 9.41 10.34
CA GLY A 66 2.35 9.17 10.22
C GLY A 66 3.03 10.22 9.34
N GLU A 67 4.15 10.76 9.81
CA GLU A 67 5.06 11.54 8.98
C GLU A 67 5.94 10.59 8.18
N VAL A 68 5.96 10.73 6.86
CA VAL A 68 6.77 9.88 5.96
C VAL A 68 8.24 10.28 6.09
N GLU A 69 9.08 9.36 6.53
CA GLU A 69 10.51 9.55 6.68
C GLU A 69 11.33 8.90 5.56
N VAL A 70 10.86 7.76 5.02
CA VAL A 70 11.50 7.05 3.91
C VAL A 70 10.41 6.53 2.96
N VAL A 71 10.68 6.62 1.67
CA VAL A 71 9.85 6.02 0.61
C VAL A 71 10.66 4.90 -0.05
N HIS A 72 10.09 3.69 -0.03
CA HIS A 72 10.59 2.54 -0.78
C HIS A 72 9.75 2.33 -2.02
N TRP A 73 10.37 2.02 -3.14
CA TRP A 73 9.67 1.68 -4.37
C TRP A 73 10.48 0.69 -5.21
N LEU A 74 9.78 -0.18 -5.94
CA LEU A 74 10.38 -1.00 -6.97
C LEU A 74 10.54 -0.16 -8.24
N LYS A 75 11.79 0.12 -8.65
CA LYS A 75 12.09 0.96 -9.81
C LYS A 75 11.33 0.52 -11.06
N ASP A 76 11.24 -0.79 -11.30
CA ASP A 76 10.59 -1.35 -12.48
C ASP A 76 9.06 -1.31 -12.45
N ALA A 77 8.46 -0.97 -11.31
CA ALA A 77 7.01 -0.79 -11.17
C ALA A 77 6.54 0.62 -11.55
N PHE A 78 7.47 1.53 -11.83
CA PHE A 78 7.16 2.94 -12.12
C PHE A 78 7.76 3.38 -13.45
N THR A 79 7.08 4.32 -14.10
CA THR A 79 7.61 5.00 -15.30
C THR A 79 8.76 5.95 -14.92
N PRO A 80 9.56 6.45 -15.89
CA PRO A 80 10.59 7.45 -15.62
C PRO A 80 10.05 8.73 -14.95
N GLU A 81 8.77 9.06 -15.16
CA GLU A 81 8.08 10.20 -14.55
C GLU A 81 7.57 9.90 -13.12
N GLY A 82 7.85 8.70 -12.58
CA GLY A 82 7.42 8.31 -11.23
C GLY A 82 5.94 7.91 -11.12
N ILE A 83 5.30 7.56 -12.23
CA ILE A 83 3.90 7.10 -12.27
C ILE A 83 3.90 5.57 -12.22
N LEU A 84 2.98 4.97 -11.45
CA LEU A 84 2.82 3.51 -11.43
C LEU A 84 2.53 2.97 -12.84
N ASP A 85 3.37 2.07 -13.33
CA ASP A 85 3.21 1.48 -14.66
C ASP A 85 2.22 0.30 -14.62
N LEU A 86 0.98 0.57 -15.00
CA LEU A 86 -0.09 -0.45 -15.02
C LEU A 86 0.12 -1.55 -16.08
N ALA A 87 1.17 -1.46 -16.92
CA ALA A 87 1.58 -2.59 -17.75
C ALA A 87 2.40 -3.62 -16.98
N LYS A 88 2.97 -3.22 -15.84
CA LYS A 88 3.88 -4.05 -15.05
C LYS A 88 3.29 -4.44 -13.70
N VAL A 89 2.47 -3.56 -13.11
CA VAL A 89 1.88 -3.77 -11.78
C VAL A 89 0.41 -3.43 -11.79
N SER A 90 -0.40 -4.37 -11.33
CA SER A 90 -1.84 -4.18 -11.10
C SER A 90 -2.06 -3.91 -9.61
N PRO A 91 -2.50 -2.71 -9.18
CA PRO A 91 -2.70 -2.40 -7.76
C PRO A 91 -3.92 -3.14 -7.19
N ALA A 92 -3.82 -3.63 -5.95
CA ALA A 92 -4.98 -4.13 -5.21
C ALA A 92 -5.79 -2.96 -4.65
N LEU A 93 -7.08 -2.94 -4.92
CA LEU A 93 -8.05 -1.99 -4.38
C LEU A 93 -9.16 -2.78 -3.67
N TYR A 94 -9.55 -2.32 -2.48
CA TYR A 94 -10.59 -2.96 -1.67
C TYR A 94 -11.92 -2.24 -1.82
N LEU A 95 -12.98 -2.96 -2.19
CA LEU A 95 -14.33 -2.41 -2.33
C LEU A 95 -15.19 -2.54 -1.07
N GLY A 96 -14.75 -3.32 -0.12
CA GLY A 96 -15.58 -3.77 1.01
C GLY A 96 -16.15 -5.17 0.77
N ASN A 97 -16.65 -5.78 1.85
CA ASN A 97 -17.28 -7.10 1.82
C ASN A 97 -16.43 -8.17 1.09
N GLU A 98 -15.12 -8.19 1.38
CA GLU A 98 -14.14 -9.14 0.83
C GLU A 98 -13.95 -9.08 -0.69
N LEU A 99 -14.44 -8.03 -1.34
CA LEU A 99 -14.27 -7.80 -2.76
C LEU A 99 -13.05 -6.94 -3.05
N TYR A 100 -12.19 -7.46 -3.92
CA TYR A 100 -11.00 -6.76 -4.40
C TYR A 100 -11.09 -6.54 -5.91
N LEU A 101 -10.57 -5.43 -6.37
CA LEU A 101 -10.40 -5.13 -7.80
C LEU A 101 -9.00 -4.60 -8.09
N THR A 102 -8.69 -4.45 -9.36
CA THR A 102 -7.47 -3.79 -9.83
C THR A 102 -7.79 -2.72 -10.85
N ALA A 103 -6.83 -1.83 -11.10
CA ALA A 103 -6.86 -0.89 -12.22
C ALA A 103 -6.15 -1.48 -13.44
N SER A 104 -6.63 -1.16 -14.64
CA SER A 104 -6.01 -1.52 -15.91
C SER A 104 -5.59 -0.27 -16.68
N ARG A 105 -4.74 -0.44 -17.70
CA ARG A 105 -4.32 0.67 -18.59
C ARG A 105 -5.50 1.35 -19.27
N ASP A 106 -6.55 0.60 -19.61
CA ASP A 106 -7.74 1.11 -20.29
C ASP A 106 -8.60 2.02 -19.41
N SER A 107 -8.42 1.97 -18.08
CA SER A 107 -9.09 2.85 -17.14
C SER A 107 -8.36 4.18 -16.91
N VAL A 108 -7.15 4.36 -17.47
CA VAL A 108 -6.34 5.57 -17.28
C VAL A 108 -6.81 6.68 -18.21
N ARG A 109 -7.03 7.87 -17.63
CA ARG A 109 -7.30 9.09 -18.39
C ARG A 109 -6.29 10.17 -18.02
N ARG A 110 -5.66 10.76 -19.01
CA ARG A 110 -4.85 11.96 -18.83
C ARG A 110 -5.75 13.19 -18.93
N LEU A 111 -5.81 13.97 -17.87
CA LEU A 111 -6.51 15.24 -17.86
C LEU A 111 -5.50 16.38 -18.08
N ASP A 112 -5.81 17.27 -19.01
CA ASP A 112 -4.95 18.41 -19.30
C ASP A 112 -5.11 19.46 -18.18
N ARG A 113 -4.01 19.74 -17.48
CA ARG A 113 -3.98 20.72 -16.38
C ARG A 113 -4.31 22.13 -16.84
N GLU A 114 -3.99 22.50 -18.10
CA GLU A 114 -4.32 23.82 -18.63
C GLU A 114 -5.83 24.01 -18.81
N VAL A 115 -6.55 22.91 -19.10
CA VAL A 115 -8.02 22.93 -19.24
C VAL A 115 -8.70 22.92 -17.89
N TYR A 116 -8.27 22.06 -16.95
CA TYR A 116 -8.96 21.79 -15.69
C TYR A 116 -8.33 22.48 -14.48
N GLY A 117 -7.11 22.98 -14.60
CA GLY A 117 -6.36 23.62 -13.50
C GLY A 117 -6.52 25.12 -13.39
N LYS A 118 -7.27 25.76 -14.28
CA LYS A 118 -7.59 27.20 -14.19
C LYS A 118 -8.68 27.40 -13.15
N ARG A 119 -8.28 27.88 -11.99
CA ARG A 119 -9.16 28.49 -10.98
C ARG A 119 -8.95 29.98 -10.97
#